data_357176d231cbb6f3f076b661d683c20d
#
_entry.id   357176d231cbb6f3f076b661d683c20d
#
_cell.length_a   1.000
_cell.length_b   1.000
_cell.length_c   1.000
_cell.angle_alpha   90.00
_cell.angle_beta   90.00
_cell.angle_gamma   90.00
#
_symmetry.space_group_name_H-M   'P 1'
#
loop_
_entity.id
_entity.type
_entity.pdbx_description
1 polymer ?
#
loop_
_entity_poly.entity_id
_entity_poly.type
_entity_poly.pdbx_seq_one_letter_code
_entity_poly.pdbx_strand_id
1 'polypeptide(L)'
;MLRSKKLKKINTINHGFFNSLGGFSSGIYKSLNCGMGSKDNKKYVKKNLKYVAKKIGVKKIVLLHQEHGKKIFSLNKISNKKLIGDGLITNIRGIGIGILTADCAPILFFDRKKKIIGAVHAGWKGAYKKIAKKMISCFKKRGSKLNDIIAVVGPCISQNSYEVKG
;
A
#
# COMPACT_ATOMS: atom_id res chain seq x y z
N MET A 1 14.50 -3.09 -2.00
CA MET A 1 13.49 -2.12 -1.52
C MET A 1 13.84 -0.74 -2.04
N LEU A 2 12.93 -0.09 -2.75
CA LEU A 2 13.06 1.28 -3.24
C LEU A 2 12.38 2.26 -2.28
N ARG A 3 12.88 3.50 -2.21
CA ARG A 3 12.31 4.58 -1.40
C ARG A 3 12.18 5.86 -2.22
N SER A 4 11.07 6.56 -2.06
CA SER A 4 10.87 7.88 -2.66
C SER A 4 11.84 8.91 -2.06
N LYS A 5 12.51 9.69 -2.90
CA LYS A 5 13.38 10.79 -2.47
C LYS A 5 12.63 11.82 -1.60
N LYS A 6 11.34 12.11 -1.92
CA LYS A 6 10.50 13.05 -1.17
C LYS A 6 10.20 12.56 0.25
N LEU A 7 9.75 11.31 0.39
CA LEU A 7 9.37 10.76 1.70
C LEU A 7 10.59 10.38 2.55
N LYS A 8 11.73 10.02 1.92
CA LYS A 8 12.98 9.69 2.64
C LYS A 8 13.53 10.87 3.46
N LYS A 9 13.24 12.11 3.04
CA LYS A 9 13.65 13.33 3.75
C LYS A 9 12.86 13.60 5.03
N ILE A 10 11.83 12.81 5.32
CA ILE A 10 10.91 13.03 6.44
C ILE A 10 11.15 11.96 7.51
N ASN A 11 11.70 12.37 8.66
CA ASN A 11 12.08 11.45 9.73
C ASN A 11 10.91 10.82 10.49
N THR A 12 9.68 11.31 10.29
CA THR A 12 8.49 10.86 11.03
C THR A 12 7.69 9.77 10.31
N ILE A 13 8.15 9.33 9.14
CA ILE A 13 7.52 8.27 8.36
C ILE A 13 8.56 7.32 7.77
N ASN A 14 8.27 6.03 7.80
CA ASN A 14 8.96 5.03 7.02
C ASN A 14 8.09 4.53 5.87
N HIS A 15 8.70 4.22 4.75
CA HIS A 15 8.03 3.69 3.58
C HIS A 15 8.98 2.84 2.76
N GLY A 16 8.45 2.03 1.85
CA GLY A 16 9.24 1.26 0.92
C GLY A 16 8.38 0.60 -0.14
N PHE A 17 8.93 0.49 -1.34
CA PHE A 17 8.41 -0.34 -2.42
C PHE A 17 9.29 -1.57 -2.51
N PHE A 18 8.70 -2.73 -2.29
CA PHE A 18 9.39 -4.02 -2.28
C PHE A 18 9.16 -4.71 -3.63
N ASN A 19 10.19 -5.39 -4.11
CA ASN A 19 10.09 -6.32 -5.23
C ASN A 19 9.86 -7.74 -4.72
N SER A 20 9.86 -8.72 -5.60
CA SER A 20 9.65 -10.13 -5.26
C SER A 20 10.81 -10.81 -4.53
N LEU A 21 11.96 -10.14 -4.34
CA LEU A 21 13.19 -10.75 -3.80
C LEU A 21 13.30 -10.68 -2.28
N GLY A 22 14.01 -11.64 -1.70
CA GLY A 22 14.41 -11.64 -0.29
C GLY A 22 13.38 -12.22 0.68
N GLY A 23 12.40 -12.97 0.18
CA GLY A 23 11.39 -13.64 1.02
C GLY A 23 11.63 -15.13 1.23
N PHE A 24 10.62 -15.80 1.74
CA PHE A 24 10.65 -17.20 2.17
C PHE A 24 9.82 -18.15 1.30
N SER A 25 9.04 -17.60 0.37
CA SER A 25 8.20 -18.40 -0.53
C SER A 25 9.03 -19.07 -1.63
N SER A 26 8.56 -20.21 -2.15
CA SER A 26 9.22 -20.99 -3.18
C SER A 26 8.33 -21.21 -4.42
N GLY A 27 8.86 -21.89 -5.42
CA GLY A 27 8.16 -22.17 -6.67
C GLY A 27 7.69 -20.90 -7.37
N ILE A 28 6.47 -20.90 -7.87
CA ILE A 28 5.86 -19.75 -8.58
C ILE A 28 5.68 -18.50 -7.72
N TYR A 29 5.77 -18.65 -6.38
CA TYR A 29 5.65 -17.54 -5.41
C TYR A 29 6.99 -17.01 -4.93
N LYS A 30 8.11 -17.45 -5.52
CA LYS A 30 9.47 -17.04 -5.12
C LYS A 30 9.67 -15.53 -5.34
N SER A 31 10.05 -14.79 -4.29
CA SER A 31 10.29 -15.23 -2.93
C SER A 31 9.50 -14.43 -1.89
N LEU A 32 9.24 -13.11 -2.11
CA LEU A 32 8.61 -12.20 -1.14
C LEU A 32 7.10 -12.06 -1.39
N ASN A 33 6.39 -13.17 -1.55
CA ASN A 33 4.93 -13.14 -1.67
C ASN A 33 4.30 -12.73 -0.33
N CYS A 34 3.60 -11.60 -0.31
CA CYS A 34 2.86 -11.07 0.84
C CYS A 34 1.33 -11.25 0.72
N GLY A 35 0.87 -11.91 -0.33
CA GLY A 35 -0.55 -12.09 -0.64
C GLY A 35 -1.21 -13.20 0.17
N MET A 36 -1.89 -12.87 1.25
CA MET A 36 -2.65 -13.84 2.06
C MET A 36 -3.77 -14.55 1.29
N GLY A 37 -4.25 -13.97 0.18
CA GLY A 37 -5.25 -14.57 -0.73
C GLY A 37 -4.66 -15.54 -1.77
N SER A 38 -3.33 -15.65 -1.90
CA SER A 38 -2.68 -16.57 -2.83
C SER A 38 -2.80 -18.03 -2.36
N LYS A 39 -2.52 -19.00 -3.26
CA LYS A 39 -2.43 -20.43 -2.92
C LYS A 39 -1.10 -20.83 -2.29
N ASP A 40 -0.21 -19.87 -1.99
CA ASP A 40 1.07 -20.08 -1.33
C ASP A 40 0.90 -20.58 0.11
N ASN A 41 1.96 -21.17 0.65
CA ASN A 41 2.02 -21.58 2.05
C ASN A 41 1.87 -20.38 2.98
N LYS A 42 0.81 -20.37 3.76
CA LYS A 42 0.46 -19.26 4.67
C LYS A 42 1.54 -18.98 5.74
N LYS A 43 2.36 -19.98 6.11
CA LYS A 43 3.50 -19.79 7.02
C LYS A 43 4.56 -18.90 6.36
N TYR A 44 4.86 -19.11 5.07
CA TYR A 44 5.81 -18.28 4.32
C TYR A 44 5.28 -16.88 4.09
N VAL A 45 4.03 -16.73 3.68
CA VAL A 45 3.40 -15.41 3.52
C VAL A 45 3.46 -14.60 4.84
N LYS A 46 3.16 -15.24 5.98
CA LYS A 46 3.28 -14.60 7.30
C LYS A 46 4.72 -14.21 7.64
N LYS A 47 5.73 -15.05 7.30
CA LYS A 47 7.16 -14.71 7.46
C LYS A 47 7.55 -13.52 6.59
N ASN A 48 7.08 -13.48 5.33
CA ASN A 48 7.31 -12.38 4.40
C ASN A 48 6.75 -11.07 4.95
N LEU A 49 5.53 -11.08 5.45
CA LEU A 49 4.91 -9.89 6.08
C LEU A 49 5.67 -9.42 7.32
N LYS A 50 6.16 -10.34 8.16
CA LYS A 50 7.03 -10.01 9.30
C LYS A 50 8.36 -9.39 8.84
N TYR A 51 8.95 -9.94 7.78
CA TYR A 51 10.18 -9.41 7.19
C TYR A 51 9.97 -7.97 6.68
N VAL A 52 8.89 -7.72 5.91
CA VAL A 52 8.54 -6.38 5.44
C VAL A 52 8.32 -5.42 6.61
N ALA A 53 7.56 -5.84 7.64
CA ALA A 53 7.31 -5.04 8.83
C ALA A 53 8.62 -4.63 9.53
N LYS A 54 9.55 -5.57 9.72
CA LYS A 54 10.88 -5.32 10.29
C LYS A 54 11.69 -4.33 9.45
N LYS A 55 11.67 -4.47 8.11
CA LYS A 55 12.41 -3.59 7.17
C LYS A 55 11.95 -2.14 7.21
N ILE A 56 10.68 -1.88 7.49
CA ILE A 56 10.13 -0.51 7.62
C ILE A 56 9.91 -0.08 9.09
N GLY A 57 10.33 -0.90 10.05
CA GLY A 57 10.32 -0.54 11.47
C GLY A 57 8.92 -0.42 12.09
N VAL A 58 7.99 -1.31 11.73
CA VAL A 58 6.64 -1.37 12.29
C VAL A 58 6.33 -2.72 12.91
N LYS A 59 5.37 -2.76 13.83
CA LYS A 59 4.95 -4.01 14.49
C LYS A 59 4.19 -4.95 13.56
N LYS A 60 3.40 -4.41 12.66
CA LYS A 60 2.50 -5.17 11.77
C LYS A 60 2.23 -4.39 10.50
N ILE A 61 2.06 -5.11 9.38
CA ILE A 61 1.53 -4.58 8.12
C ILE A 61 0.06 -4.98 8.01
N VAL A 62 -0.80 -4.02 7.73
CA VAL A 62 -2.22 -4.23 7.42
C VAL A 62 -2.39 -4.17 5.91
N LEU A 63 -2.95 -5.23 5.34
CA LEU A 63 -3.28 -5.35 3.92
C LEU A 63 -4.79 -5.42 3.73
N LEU A 64 -5.24 -5.15 2.51
CA LEU A 64 -6.61 -5.35 2.06
C LEU A 64 -6.71 -6.59 1.17
N HIS A 65 -7.90 -7.14 1.07
CA HIS A 65 -8.30 -7.94 -0.08
C HIS A 65 -8.71 -6.97 -1.20
N GLN A 66 -7.84 -6.83 -2.19
CA GLN A 66 -8.00 -5.87 -3.29
C GLN A 66 -8.93 -6.41 -4.36
N GLU A 67 -9.81 -5.55 -4.91
CA GLU A 67 -10.85 -5.90 -5.88
C GLU A 67 -10.76 -5.07 -7.17
N HIS A 68 -9.67 -4.31 -7.35
CA HIS A 68 -9.47 -3.38 -8.46
C HIS A 68 -10.58 -2.31 -8.55
N GLY A 69 -11.13 -1.95 -7.40
CA GLY A 69 -12.19 -0.95 -7.26
C GLY A 69 -11.71 0.44 -6.83
N LYS A 70 -12.58 1.17 -6.16
CA LYS A 70 -12.28 2.51 -5.59
C LYS A 70 -12.62 2.62 -4.10
N LYS A 71 -12.85 1.50 -3.41
CA LYS A 71 -13.20 1.52 -2.00
C LYS A 71 -11.96 1.80 -1.15
N ILE A 72 -12.05 2.81 -0.29
CA ILE A 72 -11.02 3.17 0.67
C ILE A 72 -11.53 2.83 2.06
N PHE A 73 -10.73 2.07 2.80
CA PHE A 73 -11.03 1.68 4.17
C PHE A 73 -10.34 2.61 5.16
N SER A 74 -11.12 3.17 6.09
CA SER A 74 -10.62 4.02 7.16
C SER A 74 -10.33 3.15 8.38
N LEU A 75 -9.05 2.93 8.67
CA LEU A 75 -8.62 2.10 9.79
C LEU A 75 -8.46 2.96 11.04
N ASN A 76 -9.44 2.86 11.95
CA ASN A 76 -9.44 3.59 13.23
C ASN A 76 -9.01 2.71 14.40
N LYS A 77 -9.07 1.39 14.25
CA LYS A 77 -8.58 0.39 15.21
C LYS A 77 -8.07 -0.83 14.49
N ILE A 78 -7.10 -1.52 15.09
CA ILE A 78 -6.60 -2.79 14.56
C ILE A 78 -7.67 -3.85 14.75
N SER A 79 -7.98 -4.58 13.70
CA SER A 79 -8.95 -5.67 13.70
C SER A 79 -8.39 -6.86 12.93
N ASN A 80 -8.82 -8.06 13.28
CA ASN A 80 -8.53 -9.29 12.52
C ASN A 80 -9.56 -9.55 11.42
N LYS A 81 -10.56 -8.69 11.26
CA LYS A 81 -11.55 -8.81 10.18
C LYS A 81 -10.87 -8.61 8.82
N LYS A 82 -11.34 -9.39 7.83
CA LYS A 82 -10.94 -9.22 6.44
C LYS A 82 -11.41 -7.85 5.96
N LEU A 83 -10.48 -7.00 5.55
CA LEU A 83 -10.77 -5.69 4.99
C LEU A 83 -10.79 -5.81 3.47
N ILE A 84 -11.84 -5.30 2.84
CA ILE A 84 -12.04 -5.40 1.38
C ILE A 84 -12.03 -4.00 0.77
N GLY A 85 -11.19 -3.79 -0.24
CA GLY A 85 -11.06 -2.52 -0.95
C GLY A 85 -9.68 -2.33 -1.55
N ASP A 86 -9.43 -1.16 -2.13
CA ASP A 86 -8.20 -0.84 -2.86
C ASP A 86 -7.45 0.36 -2.28
N GLY A 87 -7.87 0.84 -1.11
CA GLY A 87 -7.17 1.89 -0.39
C GLY A 87 -7.35 1.79 1.12
N LEU A 88 -6.28 2.14 1.83
CA LEU A 88 -6.24 2.25 3.30
C LEU A 88 -5.80 3.64 3.71
N ILE A 89 -6.43 4.17 4.76
CA ILE A 89 -6.02 5.41 5.43
C ILE A 89 -6.06 5.23 6.94
N THR A 90 -5.03 5.71 7.65
CA THR A 90 -4.96 5.62 9.11
C THR A 90 -4.01 6.66 9.71
N ASN A 91 -4.18 6.93 10.98
CA ASN A 91 -3.23 7.68 11.83
C ASN A 91 -2.71 6.83 13.02
N ILE A 92 -2.99 5.53 13.04
CA ILE A 92 -2.50 4.63 14.08
C ILE A 92 -0.98 4.50 13.98
N ARG A 93 -0.27 4.80 15.06
CA ARG A 93 1.19 4.69 15.12
C ARG A 93 1.65 3.23 15.30
N GLY A 94 2.86 2.93 14.84
CA GLY A 94 3.50 1.62 15.02
C GLY A 94 2.99 0.52 14.11
N ILE A 95 2.02 0.83 13.22
CA ILE A 95 1.58 -0.08 12.17
C ILE A 95 1.96 0.45 10.79
N GLY A 96 2.16 -0.44 9.84
CA GLY A 96 2.24 -0.12 8.42
C GLY A 96 0.94 -0.49 7.70
N ILE A 97 0.61 0.24 6.66
CA ILE A 97 -0.41 -0.15 5.69
C ILE A 97 0.26 -0.47 4.36
N GLY A 98 -0.22 -1.48 3.66
CA GLY A 98 0.39 -1.95 2.43
C GLY A 98 -0.61 -2.20 1.32
N ILE A 99 -0.11 -2.13 0.11
CA ILE A 99 -0.81 -2.48 -1.14
C ILE A 99 0.04 -3.50 -1.88
N LEU A 100 -0.59 -4.50 -2.43
CA LEU A 100 0.03 -5.51 -3.27
C LEU A 100 -0.17 -5.13 -4.74
N THR A 101 0.88 -5.12 -5.51
CA THR A 101 0.85 -4.87 -6.95
C THR A 101 1.78 -5.84 -7.68
N ALA A 102 1.45 -6.17 -8.93
CA ALA A 102 2.39 -6.65 -9.92
C ALA A 102 2.68 -5.48 -10.89
N ASP A 103 1.70 -5.12 -11.70
CA ASP A 103 1.80 -4.11 -12.75
C ASP A 103 1.10 -2.79 -12.41
N CYS A 104 0.06 -2.85 -11.56
CA CYS A 104 -0.74 -1.71 -11.17
C CYS A 104 0.06 -0.69 -10.34
N ALA A 105 -0.30 0.59 -10.41
CA ALA A 105 0.38 1.66 -9.70
C ALA A 105 0.04 1.69 -8.20
N PRO A 106 1.02 1.49 -7.30
CA PRO A 106 0.85 1.78 -5.88
C PRO A 106 1.07 3.28 -5.63
N ILE A 107 0.17 3.92 -4.91
CA ILE A 107 0.33 5.32 -4.53
C ILE A 107 0.32 5.43 -3.01
N LEU A 108 1.36 6.03 -2.44
CA LEU A 108 1.48 6.31 -1.01
C LEU A 108 1.21 7.77 -0.75
N PHE A 109 0.48 8.05 0.33
CA PHE A 109 0.12 9.39 0.78
C PHE A 109 0.55 9.61 2.23
N PHE A 110 1.00 10.81 2.54
CA PHE A 110 1.37 11.22 3.89
C PHE A 110 1.02 12.67 4.16
N ASP A 111 0.28 12.92 5.24
CA ASP A 111 0.09 14.26 5.78
C ASP A 111 1.19 14.57 6.81
N ARG A 112 2.01 15.57 6.51
CA ARG A 112 3.16 15.97 7.32
C ARG A 112 2.78 16.51 8.69
N LYS A 113 1.62 17.17 8.82
CA LYS A 113 1.16 17.77 10.07
C LYS A 113 0.36 16.80 10.92
N LYS A 114 -0.64 16.18 10.34
CA LYS A 114 -1.55 15.27 11.06
C LYS A 114 -1.01 13.84 11.21
N LYS A 115 0.13 13.54 10.55
CA LYS A 115 0.77 12.21 10.59
C LYS A 115 -0.18 11.09 10.14
N ILE A 116 -1.06 11.41 9.19
CA ILE A 116 -1.95 10.45 8.55
C ILE A 116 -1.21 9.80 7.38
N ILE A 117 -1.33 8.50 7.25
CA ILE A 117 -0.80 7.74 6.11
C ILE A 117 -1.95 7.17 5.29
N GLY A 118 -1.74 7.09 3.98
CA GLY A 118 -2.65 6.47 3.02
C GLY A 118 -1.89 5.65 2.00
N ALA A 119 -2.52 4.58 1.52
CA ALA A 119 -2.02 3.78 0.41
C ALA A 119 -3.16 3.37 -0.49
N VAL A 120 -3.00 3.44 -1.80
CA VAL A 120 -4.00 2.97 -2.76
C VAL A 120 -3.36 2.10 -3.84
N HIS A 121 -4.11 1.09 -4.24
CA HIS A 121 -3.89 0.27 -5.42
C HIS A 121 -4.64 0.92 -6.59
N ALA A 122 -3.90 1.54 -7.49
CA ALA A 122 -4.45 2.19 -8.67
C ALA A 122 -4.24 1.29 -9.90
N GLY A 123 -5.00 0.22 -10.02
CA GLY A 123 -5.20 -0.49 -11.28
C GLY A 123 -6.03 0.40 -12.24
N TRP A 124 -6.12 0.06 -13.53
CA TRP A 124 -6.79 0.91 -14.53
C TRP A 124 -8.24 1.26 -14.14
N LYS A 125 -9.03 0.29 -13.64
CA LYS A 125 -10.40 0.53 -13.15
C LYS A 125 -10.43 1.51 -11.96
N GLY A 126 -9.49 1.36 -11.02
CA GLY A 126 -9.37 2.25 -9.87
C GLY A 126 -8.92 3.65 -10.27
N ALA A 127 -7.97 3.77 -11.19
CA ALA A 127 -7.49 5.03 -11.74
C ALA A 127 -8.61 5.77 -12.50
N TYR A 128 -9.30 5.08 -13.42
CA TYR A 128 -10.47 5.61 -14.12
C TYR A 128 -11.55 6.11 -13.15
N LYS A 129 -11.85 5.35 -12.10
CA LYS A 129 -12.78 5.72 -11.01
C LYS A 129 -12.19 6.73 -10.01
N LYS A 130 -11.02 7.32 -10.31
CA LYS A 130 -10.38 8.42 -9.56
C LYS A 130 -10.08 8.07 -8.10
N ILE A 131 -9.54 6.87 -7.83
CA ILE A 131 -9.25 6.40 -6.46
C ILE A 131 -8.27 7.33 -5.73
N ALA A 132 -7.27 7.90 -6.41
CA ALA A 132 -6.34 8.86 -5.82
C ALA A 132 -7.06 10.13 -5.35
N LYS A 133 -7.97 10.70 -6.17
CA LYS A 133 -8.80 11.84 -5.79
C LYS A 133 -9.68 11.51 -4.57
N LYS A 134 -10.24 10.30 -4.55
CA LYS A 134 -11.03 9.82 -3.40
C LYS A 134 -10.18 9.73 -2.13
N MET A 135 -8.93 9.27 -2.23
CA MET A 135 -8.00 9.25 -1.09
C MET A 135 -7.76 10.66 -0.56
N ILE A 136 -7.49 11.64 -1.42
CA ILE A 136 -7.36 13.05 -1.00
C ILE A 136 -8.61 13.53 -0.26
N SER A 137 -9.81 13.18 -0.75
CA SER A 137 -11.06 13.51 -0.04
C SER A 137 -11.14 12.88 1.34
N CYS A 138 -10.63 11.65 1.52
CA CYS A 138 -10.53 11.00 2.83
C CYS A 138 -9.57 11.76 3.78
N PHE A 139 -8.44 12.24 3.28
CA PHE A 139 -7.52 13.08 4.04
C PHE A 139 -8.19 14.41 4.46
N LYS A 140 -8.88 15.09 3.53
CA LYS A 140 -9.62 16.32 3.81
C LYS A 140 -10.69 16.13 4.89
N LYS A 141 -11.47 15.05 4.83
CA LYS A 141 -12.44 14.69 5.87
C LYS A 141 -11.83 14.48 7.25
N ARG A 142 -10.52 14.15 7.32
CA ARG A 142 -9.74 14.06 8.56
C ARG A 142 -9.05 15.39 8.92
N GLY A 143 -9.40 16.47 8.23
CA GLY A 143 -8.92 17.83 8.47
C GLY A 143 -7.53 18.11 7.89
N SER A 144 -7.03 17.30 6.94
CA SER A 144 -5.78 17.58 6.23
C SER A 144 -5.97 18.74 5.25
N LYS A 145 -4.95 19.62 5.17
CA LYS A 145 -4.84 20.62 4.09
C LYS A 145 -4.08 20.03 2.91
N LEU A 146 -4.45 20.39 1.68
CA LEU A 146 -3.81 19.85 0.47
C LEU A 146 -2.29 20.06 0.46
N ASN A 147 -1.83 21.23 0.86
CA ASN A 147 -0.40 21.57 0.90
C ASN A 147 0.42 20.75 1.92
N ASP A 148 -0.25 20.07 2.85
CA ASP A 148 0.40 19.21 3.84
C ASP A 148 0.49 17.75 3.40
N ILE A 149 -0.20 17.40 2.29
CA ILE A 149 -0.25 16.03 1.76
C ILE A 149 0.83 15.84 0.71
N ILE A 150 1.67 14.84 0.91
CA ILE A 150 2.61 14.34 -0.09
C ILE A 150 2.04 13.05 -0.68
N ALA A 151 2.01 12.96 -2.00
CA ALA A 151 1.70 11.74 -2.71
C ALA A 151 2.91 11.29 -3.54
N VAL A 152 3.17 10.00 -3.55
CA VAL A 152 4.23 9.38 -4.35
C VAL A 152 3.71 8.13 -5.03
N VAL A 153 3.98 8.00 -6.32
CA VAL A 153 3.69 6.80 -7.11
C VAL A 153 4.91 5.89 -7.06
N GLY A 154 4.69 4.61 -6.79
CA GLY A 154 5.73 3.61 -6.81
C GLY A 154 5.91 2.96 -8.19
N PRO A 155 6.84 2.00 -8.31
CA PRO A 155 7.03 1.26 -9.53
C PRO A 155 5.74 0.61 -10.02
N CYS A 156 5.47 0.75 -11.31
CA CYS A 156 4.35 0.14 -12.02
C CYS A 156 4.75 -0.10 -13.48
N ILE A 157 3.92 -0.81 -14.22
CA ILE A 157 4.11 -1.02 -15.65
C ILE A 157 4.14 0.32 -16.41
N SER A 158 4.93 0.41 -17.47
CA SER A 158 4.98 1.59 -18.33
C SER A 158 3.74 1.68 -19.22
N GLN A 159 3.43 2.88 -19.68
CA GLN A 159 2.32 3.12 -20.62
C GLN A 159 2.44 2.26 -21.87
N ASN A 160 3.64 2.15 -22.45
CA ASN A 160 3.89 1.41 -23.68
C ASN A 160 3.72 -0.11 -23.53
N SER A 161 3.76 -0.63 -22.30
CA SER A 161 3.62 -2.05 -22.00
C SER A 161 2.26 -2.41 -21.44
N TYR A 162 1.36 -1.43 -21.28
CA TYR A 162 0.07 -1.63 -20.62
C TYR A 162 -1.03 -1.84 -21.65
N GLU A 163 -1.43 -3.10 -21.83
CA GLU A 163 -2.54 -3.47 -22.69
C GLU A 163 -3.86 -3.44 -21.88
N VAL A 164 -4.83 -2.69 -22.38
CA VAL A 164 -6.21 -2.70 -21.88
C VAL A 164 -7.08 -3.27 -22.99
N LYS A 165 -7.61 -4.47 -22.76
CA LYS A 165 -8.67 -4.99 -23.64
C LYS A 165 -9.93 -4.14 -23.44
N GLY A 166 -10.45 -3.58 -24.53
CA GLY A 166 -11.74 -2.86 -24.58
C GLY A 166 -12.92 -3.78 -24.31
#